data_824db1c95c3e696c85e6aac4cdd785ea
#
_entry.id   824db1c95c3e696c85e6aac4cdd785ea
#
_cell.length_a   1.000
_cell.length_b   1.000
_cell.length_c   1.000
_cell.angle_alpha   90.00
_cell.angle_beta   90.00
_cell.angle_gamma   90.00
#
_symmetry.space_group_name_H-M   'P 1'
#
loop_
_entity.id
_entity.type
_entity.pdbx_description
1 polymer ?
#
loop_
_entity_poly.entity_id
_entity_poly.type
_entity_poly.pdbx_seq_one_letter_code
_entity_poly.pdbx_strand_id
1 'polypeptide(L)'
;MTRVHLAQLLRDLTSAHDYAFFSAPDEYMPSEIDRYPAAWLAPPRLKEVKGRRHGKRTYEIQLHLLQPGMRLTHAERARRLDEMEQTLLGIFTELTEDPKVICVERLSIRPRTCAFTNHGEISQSATAEAVVWF
;
A
#
# COMPACT_ATOMS: atom_id res chain seq x y z
N MET A 1 -12.90 -8.88 10.45
CA MET A 1 -12.08 -7.66 10.17
C MET A 1 -12.88 -6.69 9.34
N THR A 2 -12.83 -5.44 9.70
CA THR A 2 -13.48 -4.38 8.94
C THR A 2 -12.45 -3.64 8.09
N ARG A 3 -12.94 -2.74 7.22
CA ARG A 3 -12.07 -1.86 6.44
C ARG A 3 -11.17 -1.00 7.33
N VAL A 4 -11.71 -0.52 8.45
CA VAL A 4 -10.95 0.30 9.41
C VAL A 4 -9.80 -0.50 10.03
N HIS A 5 -10.06 -1.74 10.42
CA HIS A 5 -9.03 -2.62 10.97
C HIS A 5 -7.94 -2.94 9.95
N LEU A 6 -8.34 -3.19 8.70
CA LEU A 6 -7.40 -3.45 7.61
C LEU A 6 -6.51 -2.23 7.36
N ALA A 7 -7.10 -1.03 7.30
CA ALA A 7 -6.35 0.21 7.13
C ALA A 7 -5.39 0.46 8.29
N GLN A 8 -5.83 0.21 9.52
CA GLN A 8 -4.98 0.36 10.71
C GLN A 8 -3.81 -0.62 10.70
N LEU A 9 -4.03 -1.85 10.30
CA LEU A 9 -2.97 -2.86 10.18
C LEU A 9 -1.94 -2.44 9.13
N LEU A 10 -2.38 -1.96 7.97
CA LEU A 10 -1.49 -1.45 6.93
C LEU A 10 -0.72 -0.20 7.40
N ARG A 11 -1.36 0.66 8.17
CA ARG A 11 -0.69 1.80 8.79
C ARG A 11 0.45 1.34 9.71
N ASP A 12 0.19 0.36 10.55
CA ASP A 12 1.20 -0.14 11.49
C ASP A 12 2.36 -0.80 10.74
N LEU A 13 2.06 -1.58 9.70
CA LEU A 13 3.07 -2.25 8.90
C LEU A 13 3.94 -1.26 8.11
N THR A 14 3.35 -0.26 7.48
CA THR A 14 4.11 0.76 6.75
C THR A 14 4.94 1.62 7.69
N SER A 15 4.42 1.95 8.86
CA SER A 15 5.15 2.71 9.87
C SER A 15 6.35 1.93 10.41
N ALA A 16 6.24 0.61 10.55
CA ALA A 16 7.34 -0.26 10.95
C ALA A 16 8.48 -0.28 9.92
N HIS A 17 8.19 0.04 8.67
CA HIS A 17 9.18 0.17 7.60
C HIS A 17 9.61 1.64 7.38
N ASP A 18 9.36 2.51 8.35
CA ASP A 18 9.78 3.93 8.36
C ASP A 18 9.12 4.80 7.29
N TYR A 19 7.92 4.44 6.86
CA TYR A 19 7.10 5.26 5.96
C TYR A 19 6.07 6.07 6.76
N ALA A 20 5.94 7.35 6.43
CA ALA A 20 4.83 8.16 6.94
C ALA A 20 3.54 7.76 6.25
N PHE A 21 2.52 7.40 7.01
CA PHE A 21 1.27 6.86 6.46
C PHE A 21 0.24 7.96 6.22
N PHE A 22 -0.37 7.91 5.04
CA PHE A 22 -1.49 8.75 4.66
C PHE A 22 -2.58 7.89 4.02
N SER A 23 -3.84 8.25 4.24
CA SER A 23 -4.96 7.54 3.62
C SER A 23 -6.05 8.52 3.24
N ALA A 24 -6.31 8.62 1.95
CA ALA A 24 -7.37 9.43 1.36
C ALA A 24 -7.54 9.03 -0.11
N PRO A 25 -8.56 9.51 -0.83
CA PRO A 25 -8.63 9.34 -2.28
C PRO A 25 -7.39 9.92 -2.96
N ASP A 26 -6.94 9.26 -4.04
CA ASP A 26 -5.65 9.59 -4.71
C ASP A 26 -5.55 11.04 -5.18
N GLU A 27 -6.66 11.67 -5.51
CA GLU A 27 -6.70 13.07 -5.96
C GLU A 27 -6.18 14.07 -4.91
N TYR A 28 -6.18 13.68 -3.63
CA TYR A 28 -5.68 14.52 -2.54
C TYR A 28 -4.19 14.32 -2.25
N MET A 29 -3.55 13.41 -2.96
CA MET A 29 -2.14 13.05 -2.70
C MET A 29 -1.19 14.25 -2.74
N PRO A 30 -1.27 15.16 -3.74
CA PRO A 30 -0.34 16.30 -3.79
C PRO A 30 -0.45 17.27 -2.63
N SER A 31 -1.66 17.43 -2.07
CA SER A 31 -1.90 18.38 -0.96
C SER A 31 -1.70 17.77 0.42
N GLU A 32 -1.87 16.45 0.56
CA GLU A 32 -1.81 15.78 1.85
C GLU A 32 -0.42 15.30 2.23
N ILE A 33 0.39 14.88 1.24
CA ILE A 33 1.74 14.40 1.52
C ILE A 33 2.66 15.59 1.78
N ASP A 34 3.11 15.70 3.02
CA ASP A 34 3.99 16.78 3.48
C ASP A 34 5.38 16.29 3.89
N ARG A 35 5.63 14.99 3.84
CA ARG A 35 6.91 14.39 4.22
C ARG A 35 7.14 13.05 3.52
N TYR A 36 8.41 12.71 3.33
CA TYR A 36 8.86 11.50 2.67
C TYR A 36 9.86 10.75 3.56
N PRO A 37 10.00 9.43 3.45
CA PRO A 37 9.23 8.57 2.55
C PRO A 37 7.78 8.43 3.01
N ALA A 38 6.87 8.34 2.06
CA ALA A 38 5.44 8.30 2.32
C ALA A 38 4.80 7.00 1.82
N ALA A 39 3.83 6.51 2.60
CA ALA A 39 2.96 5.42 2.18
C ALA A 39 1.54 5.99 2.03
N TRP A 40 0.94 5.75 0.90
CA TRP A 40 -0.40 6.24 0.59
C TRP A 40 -1.34 5.08 0.35
N LEU A 41 -2.37 4.98 1.16
CA LEU A 41 -3.40 3.96 1.03
C LEU A 41 -4.69 4.61 0.50
N ALA A 42 -5.10 4.23 -0.69
CA ALA A 42 -6.45 4.53 -1.15
C ALA A 42 -7.44 3.81 -0.25
N PRO A 43 -8.62 4.37 0.03
CA PRO A 43 -9.60 3.68 0.88
C PRO A 43 -9.89 2.28 0.35
N PRO A 44 -9.69 1.21 1.16
CA PRO A 44 -9.96 -0.15 0.70
C PRO A 44 -11.42 -0.31 0.29
N ARG A 45 -11.63 -0.97 -0.84
CA ARG A 45 -12.94 -1.17 -1.41
C ARG A 45 -13.43 -2.60 -1.17
N LEU A 46 -14.61 -2.74 -0.61
CA LEU A 46 -15.24 -4.05 -0.46
C LEU A 46 -15.65 -4.56 -1.83
N LYS A 47 -15.04 -5.68 -2.25
CA LYS A 47 -15.29 -6.30 -3.55
C LYS A 47 -16.32 -7.42 -3.46
N GLU A 48 -16.23 -8.25 -2.44
CA GLU A 48 -17.06 -9.44 -2.31
C GLU A 48 -17.30 -9.79 -0.85
N VAL A 49 -18.47 -10.34 -0.57
CA VAL A 49 -18.84 -10.90 0.73
C VAL A 49 -19.38 -12.29 0.50
N LYS A 50 -18.84 -13.29 1.21
CA LYS A 50 -19.32 -14.67 1.18
C LYS A 50 -19.65 -15.14 2.58
N GLY A 51 -20.77 -15.85 2.72
CA GLY A 51 -21.24 -16.39 3.99
C GLY A 51 -22.27 -15.49 4.67
N ARG A 52 -22.70 -15.92 5.85
CA ARG A 52 -23.72 -15.20 6.64
C ARG A 52 -23.16 -14.75 7.97
N ARG A 53 -23.14 -15.64 8.99
CA ARG A 53 -22.61 -15.36 10.33
C ARG A 53 -21.09 -15.48 10.39
N HIS A 54 -20.56 -16.51 9.74
CA HIS A 54 -19.14 -16.75 9.60
C HIS A 54 -18.83 -16.67 8.12
N GLY A 55 -18.24 -15.59 7.74
CA GLY A 55 -18.02 -15.34 6.32
C GLY A 55 -16.71 -14.66 6.06
N LYS A 56 -16.49 -14.46 4.78
CA LYS A 56 -15.28 -13.83 4.24
C LYS A 56 -15.65 -12.54 3.55
N ARG A 57 -14.78 -11.55 3.67
CA ARG A 57 -14.83 -10.32 2.91
C ARG A 57 -13.57 -10.22 2.07
N THR A 58 -13.70 -9.74 0.85
CA THR A 58 -12.55 -9.42 0.00
C THR A 58 -12.49 -7.92 -0.19
N TYR A 59 -11.37 -7.32 0.21
CA TYR A 59 -11.10 -5.91 0.00
C TYR A 59 -10.05 -5.72 -1.07
N GLU A 60 -10.29 -4.80 -1.99
CA GLU A 60 -9.27 -4.33 -2.91
C GLU A 60 -8.40 -3.30 -2.19
N ILE A 61 -7.09 -3.49 -2.27
CA ILE A 61 -6.09 -2.61 -1.66
C ILE A 61 -5.27 -1.97 -2.76
N GLN A 62 -5.07 -0.67 -2.67
CA GLN A 62 -4.08 0.07 -3.46
C GLN A 62 -3.17 0.80 -2.50
N LEU A 63 -1.92 0.40 -2.45
CA LEU A 63 -0.91 0.97 -1.58
C LEU A 63 0.25 1.48 -2.42
N HIS A 64 0.58 2.76 -2.25
CA HIS A 64 1.68 3.40 -2.95
C HIS A 64 2.78 3.74 -1.96
N LEU A 65 4.02 3.41 -2.30
CA LEU A 65 5.19 3.89 -1.57
C LEU A 65 5.85 4.97 -2.41
N LEU A 66 6.19 6.10 -1.78
CA LEU A 66 6.79 7.25 -2.44
C LEU A 66 8.08 7.65 -1.71
N GLN A 67 9.12 7.92 -2.48
CA GLN A 67 10.40 8.42 -1.97
C GLN A 67 10.88 9.62 -2.79
N PRO A 68 11.73 10.49 -2.22
CA PRO A 68 12.33 11.56 -3.01
C PRO A 68 13.10 10.99 -4.20
N GLY A 69 12.86 11.53 -5.38
CA GLY A 69 13.46 11.01 -6.62
C GLY A 69 14.28 12.03 -7.39
N MET A 70 14.36 13.27 -6.91
CA MET A 70 15.12 14.32 -7.61
C MET A 70 16.62 14.05 -7.52
N ARG A 71 17.31 14.31 -8.63
CA ARG A 71 18.79 14.18 -8.73
C ARG A 71 19.31 12.75 -8.59
N LEU A 72 18.45 11.75 -8.72
CA LEU A 72 18.89 10.37 -8.75
C LEU A 72 19.40 10.00 -10.14
N THR A 73 20.50 9.27 -10.18
CA THR A 73 20.96 8.62 -11.41
C THR A 73 20.02 7.46 -11.77
N HIS A 74 20.11 6.96 -12.99
CA HIS A 74 19.32 5.78 -13.39
C HIS A 74 19.59 4.57 -12.50
N ALA A 75 20.86 4.34 -12.14
CA ALA A 75 21.23 3.23 -11.28
C ALA A 75 20.68 3.38 -9.85
N GLU A 76 20.75 4.59 -9.29
CA GLU A 76 20.19 4.88 -7.97
C GLU A 76 18.68 4.74 -7.94
N ARG A 77 18.00 5.22 -8.98
CA ARG A 77 16.55 5.10 -9.13
C ARG A 77 16.13 3.63 -9.21
N ALA A 78 16.80 2.84 -10.04
CA ALA A 78 16.51 1.41 -10.18
C ALA A 78 16.70 0.66 -8.86
N ARG A 79 17.77 0.96 -8.12
CA ARG A 79 18.03 0.36 -6.82
C ARG A 79 16.94 0.70 -5.80
N ARG A 80 16.56 1.97 -5.73
CA ARG A 80 15.50 2.41 -4.80
C ARG A 80 14.15 1.81 -5.14
N LEU A 81 13.80 1.73 -6.41
CA LEU A 81 12.57 1.07 -6.85
C LEU A 81 12.56 -0.40 -6.48
N ASP A 82 13.69 -1.08 -6.61
CA ASP A 82 13.81 -2.48 -6.19
C ASP A 82 13.65 -2.64 -4.68
N GLU A 83 14.28 -1.78 -3.88
CA GLU A 83 14.12 -1.77 -2.42
C GLU A 83 12.66 -1.52 -2.02
N MET A 84 11.97 -0.61 -2.69
CA MET A 84 10.56 -0.33 -2.44
C MET A 84 9.68 -1.52 -2.79
N GLU A 85 9.99 -2.23 -3.86
CA GLU A 85 9.30 -3.47 -4.23
C GLU A 85 9.46 -4.52 -3.13
N GLN A 86 10.68 -4.72 -2.64
CA GLN A 86 10.94 -5.67 -1.56
C GLN A 86 10.21 -5.28 -0.27
N THR A 87 10.13 -3.98 0.03
CA THR A 87 9.38 -3.48 1.18
C THR A 87 7.89 -3.79 1.03
N LEU A 88 7.31 -3.57 -0.15
CA LEU A 88 5.90 -3.90 -0.41
C LEU A 88 5.64 -5.40 -0.27
N LEU A 89 6.51 -6.24 -0.82
CA LEU A 89 6.40 -7.69 -0.65
C LEU A 89 6.43 -8.08 0.82
N GLY A 90 7.32 -7.48 1.60
CA GLY A 90 7.40 -7.68 3.04
C GLY A 90 6.12 -7.27 3.77
N ILE A 91 5.58 -6.11 3.45
CA ILE A 91 4.34 -5.60 4.06
C ILE A 91 3.18 -6.55 3.80
N PHE A 92 2.99 -7.01 2.56
CA PHE A 92 1.90 -7.93 2.23
C PHE A 92 2.12 -9.33 2.81
N THR A 93 3.36 -9.78 2.95
CA THR A 93 3.68 -11.02 3.64
C THR A 93 3.33 -10.92 5.13
N GLU A 94 3.73 -9.84 5.79
CA GLU A 94 3.41 -9.59 7.19
C GLU A 94 1.90 -9.42 7.41
N LEU A 95 1.19 -8.84 6.44
CA LEU A 95 -0.27 -8.75 6.48
C LEU A 95 -0.93 -10.13 6.62
N THR A 96 -0.40 -11.12 5.94
CA THR A 96 -0.93 -12.49 6.00
C THR A 96 -0.69 -13.18 7.34
N GLU A 97 0.15 -12.63 8.19
CA GLU A 97 0.40 -13.17 9.53
C GLU A 97 -0.71 -12.85 10.52
N ASP A 98 -1.55 -11.86 10.23
CA ASP A 98 -2.71 -11.54 11.07
C ASP A 98 -3.73 -12.68 11.00
N PRO A 99 -4.22 -13.20 12.18
CA PRO A 99 -5.14 -14.32 12.20
C PRO A 99 -6.46 -14.09 11.47
N LYS A 100 -6.86 -12.84 11.28
CA LYS A 100 -8.11 -12.51 10.58
C LYS A 100 -7.93 -12.38 9.07
N VAL A 101 -6.70 -12.38 8.59
CA VAL A 101 -6.39 -12.39 7.16
C VAL A 101 -6.25 -13.83 6.70
N ILE A 102 -7.09 -14.24 5.76
CA ILE A 102 -7.06 -15.60 5.22
C ILE A 102 -5.94 -15.72 4.19
N CYS A 103 -5.92 -14.79 3.23
CA CYS A 103 -4.90 -14.74 2.19
C CYS A 103 -4.89 -13.39 1.52
N VAL A 104 -3.82 -13.14 0.79
CA VAL A 104 -3.70 -12.00 -0.14
C VAL A 104 -3.57 -12.59 -1.54
N GLU A 105 -4.40 -12.12 -2.45
CA GLU A 105 -4.46 -12.61 -3.82
C GLU A 105 -4.17 -11.48 -4.80
N ARG A 106 -3.71 -11.85 -5.99
CA ARG A 106 -3.53 -10.93 -7.13
C ARG A 106 -2.64 -9.74 -6.80
N LEU A 107 -1.62 -9.95 -5.99
CA LEU A 107 -0.65 -8.91 -5.70
C LEU A 107 0.13 -8.56 -6.97
N SER A 108 0.08 -7.29 -7.35
CA SER A 108 0.83 -6.74 -8.47
C SER A 108 1.54 -5.48 -8.00
N ILE A 109 2.82 -5.37 -8.28
CA ILE A 109 3.65 -4.23 -7.89
C ILE A 109 4.23 -3.61 -9.14
N ARG A 110 4.05 -2.31 -9.33
CA ARG A 110 4.52 -1.60 -10.52
C ARG A 110 5.11 -0.25 -10.16
N PRO A 111 6.25 0.13 -10.77
CA PRO A 111 6.71 1.50 -10.69
C PRO A 111 5.75 2.41 -11.47
N ARG A 112 5.55 3.63 -10.97
CA ARG A 112 4.73 4.62 -11.68
C ARG A 112 5.61 5.40 -12.65
N THR A 113 5.11 5.57 -13.86
CA THR A 113 5.79 6.36 -14.89
C THR A 113 5.46 7.84 -14.78
N CYS A 114 4.33 8.17 -14.14
CA CYS A 114 3.91 9.55 -13.89
C CYS A 114 3.97 9.85 -12.40
N ALA A 115 4.40 11.05 -12.05
CA ALA A 115 4.42 11.50 -10.66
C ALA A 115 3.00 11.67 -10.12
N PHE A 116 2.77 11.32 -8.85
CA PHE A 116 1.52 11.60 -8.13
C PHE A 116 1.46 13.04 -7.64
N THR A 117 2.62 13.63 -7.35
CA THR A 117 2.75 14.96 -6.77
C THR A 117 3.67 15.82 -7.63
N ASN A 118 3.83 17.08 -7.26
CA ASN A 118 4.79 17.99 -7.91
C ASN A 118 6.16 17.97 -7.24
N HIS A 119 6.43 16.99 -6.36
CA HIS A 119 7.64 16.96 -5.54
C HIS A 119 8.79 16.18 -6.17
N GLY A 120 8.62 15.63 -7.39
CA GLY A 120 9.66 14.87 -8.07
C GLY A 120 9.94 13.51 -7.43
N GLU A 121 8.94 12.88 -6.86
CA GLU A 121 9.06 11.58 -6.20
C GLU A 121 9.17 10.42 -7.19
N ILE A 122 9.77 9.33 -6.73
CA ILE A 122 9.63 8.01 -7.34
C ILE A 122 8.63 7.19 -6.52
N SER A 123 7.93 6.30 -7.17
CA SER A 123 6.89 5.51 -6.50
C SER A 123 6.78 4.09 -7.03
N GLN A 124 6.44 3.19 -6.13
CA GLN A 124 6.00 1.83 -6.43
C GLN A 124 4.56 1.69 -5.95
N SER A 125 3.72 1.12 -6.79
CA SER A 125 2.31 0.93 -6.50
C SER A 125 1.97 -0.54 -6.43
N ALA A 126 1.32 -0.94 -5.35
CA ALA A 126 0.83 -2.30 -5.17
C ALA A 126 -0.70 -2.32 -5.24
N THR A 127 -1.23 -3.27 -5.98
CA THR A 127 -2.65 -3.61 -5.96
C THR A 127 -2.78 -5.05 -5.51
N ALA A 128 -3.74 -5.33 -4.66
CA ALA A 128 -3.96 -6.66 -4.13
C ALA A 128 -5.40 -6.83 -3.67
N GLU A 129 -5.79 -8.07 -3.45
CA GLU A 129 -7.05 -8.41 -2.82
C GLU A 129 -6.76 -9.11 -1.49
N ALA A 130 -7.25 -8.56 -0.39
CA ALA A 130 -7.15 -9.18 0.92
C ALA A 130 -8.46 -9.88 1.25
N VAL A 131 -8.39 -11.19 1.46
CA VAL A 131 -9.53 -12.00 1.90
C VAL A 131 -9.44 -12.13 3.40
N VAL A 132 -10.45 -11.64 4.10
CA VAL A 132 -10.45 -11.55 5.56
C VAL A 132 -11.73 -12.15 6.13
N TRP A 133 -11.64 -12.64 7.39
CA TRP A 133 -12.81 -13.08 8.14
C TRP A 133 -13.67 -11.89 8.58
N PHE A 134 -14.94 -12.14 8.74
CA PHE A 134 -15.87 -11.16 9.31
C PHE A 134 -15.38 -10.60 10.65
#